data_83caf5d1b744c8c5df94e16cdc0cd9a6
#
_entry.id   83caf5d1b744c8c5df94e16cdc0cd9a6
#
_cell.length_a   1.000
_cell.length_b   1.000
_cell.length_c   1.000
_cell.angle_alpha   90.00
_cell.angle_beta   90.00
_cell.angle_gamma   90.00
#
_symmetry.space_group_name_H-M   'P 1'
#
loop_
_entity.id
_entity.type
_entity.pdbx_description
1 polymer ?
#
loop_
_entity_poly.entity_id
_entity_poly.type
_entity_poly.pdbx_seq_one_letter_code
_entity_poly.pdbx_strand_id
1 'polypeptide(L)'
;MSIFHKLAWFFKIEKWNYLIGVIFLLLVAVLNILPPKIIGNLVQVISTRKLSASTLVFSLIILATVGILQYLFRFVWRSRIFGGAARLEKTLRSRLFTHYMQMDQTFYQEHRTGDLMAHATNDLQAIQQVAGSGILSFADSSITGITTIIAIMSLVDWRLTLLAMIPFPILAVTAGYLGTKIHIAFRKSQAAFSKLNNKAQESIMGIKVIKSLGQDKVDTVDFEKLIDQTIKINRKVNALDALFNPMTTILIGISYMITLVVGGSFVVHNVINIGQLVSFISYITMLIWPMFAIGNLFNIMERGNASYDRVNLLLHAKSSIIDDKHAVKKRATGDLDF
;
A
#
# COMPACT_ATOMS: atom_id res chain seq x y z
N MET A 1 8.72 14.41 -11.16
CA MET A 1 9.76 13.88 -10.25
C MET A 1 9.13 12.89 -9.29
N SER A 2 9.78 11.77 -9.00
CA SER A 2 9.23 10.80 -8.04
C SER A 2 9.24 11.40 -6.63
N ILE A 3 8.23 11.07 -5.82
CA ILE A 3 8.10 11.52 -4.43
C ILE A 3 9.36 11.21 -3.59
N PHE A 4 10.06 10.12 -3.89
CA PHE A 4 11.31 9.75 -3.23
C PHE A 4 12.42 10.80 -3.45
N HIS A 5 12.48 11.42 -4.63
CA HIS A 5 13.43 12.50 -4.89
C HIS A 5 13.09 13.75 -4.08
N LYS A 6 11.80 14.09 -3.99
CA LYS A 6 11.32 15.22 -3.19
C LYS A 6 11.57 15.03 -1.69
N LEU A 7 11.53 13.79 -1.19
CA LEU A 7 11.80 13.43 0.21
C LEU A 7 13.27 13.05 0.47
N ALA A 8 14.18 13.17 -0.52
CA ALA A 8 15.58 12.79 -0.39
C ALA A 8 16.29 13.48 0.80
N TRP A 9 15.94 14.73 1.10
CA TRP A 9 16.43 15.45 2.26
C TRP A 9 16.15 14.73 3.57
N PHE A 10 14.95 14.19 3.71
CA PHE A 10 14.53 13.46 4.91
C PHE A 10 15.22 12.09 5.00
N PHE A 11 15.28 11.34 3.90
CA PHE A 11 15.96 10.03 3.88
C PHE A 11 17.47 10.16 4.14
N LYS A 12 18.10 11.29 3.79
CA LYS A 12 19.51 11.58 4.17
C LYS A 12 19.67 11.75 5.68
N ILE A 13 18.71 12.40 6.35
CA ILE A 13 18.74 12.58 7.82
C ILE A 13 18.51 11.23 8.53
N GLU A 14 17.53 10.47 8.08
CA GLU A 14 17.09 9.21 8.71
C GLU A 14 17.76 7.96 8.10
N LYS A 15 18.84 8.11 7.34
CA LYS A 15 19.48 7.03 6.58
C LYS A 15 19.78 5.78 7.39
N TRP A 16 20.25 5.92 8.62
CA TRP A 16 20.57 4.81 9.49
C TRP A 16 19.34 4.02 9.94
N ASN A 17 18.25 4.70 10.23
CA ASN A 17 17.01 4.03 10.62
C ASN A 17 16.41 3.22 9.47
N TYR A 18 16.38 3.79 8.25
CA TYR A 18 15.92 3.06 7.07
C TYR A 18 16.88 1.95 6.67
N LEU A 19 18.20 2.16 6.74
CA LEU A 19 19.19 1.12 6.45
C LEU A 19 19.04 -0.07 7.40
N ILE A 20 18.98 0.18 8.71
CA ILE A 20 18.75 -0.88 9.71
C ILE A 20 17.41 -1.57 9.42
N GLY A 21 16.35 -0.83 9.15
CA GLY A 21 15.05 -1.38 8.80
C GLY A 21 15.11 -2.34 7.61
N VAL A 22 15.78 -1.95 6.52
CA VAL A 22 15.94 -2.77 5.31
C VAL A 22 16.81 -3.99 5.56
N ILE A 23 17.91 -3.87 6.34
CA ILE A 23 18.75 -5.01 6.71
C ILE A 23 17.94 -6.04 7.51
N PHE A 24 17.18 -5.62 8.53
CA PHE A 24 16.34 -6.54 9.29
C PHE A 24 15.20 -7.15 8.47
N LEU A 25 14.67 -6.42 7.49
CA LEU A 25 13.70 -6.94 6.54
C LEU A 25 14.33 -8.02 5.64
N LEU A 26 15.56 -7.81 5.17
CA LEU A 26 16.32 -8.82 4.42
C LEU A 26 16.58 -10.07 5.28
N LEU A 27 16.97 -9.91 6.54
CA LEU A 27 17.15 -11.03 7.47
C LEU A 27 15.83 -11.82 7.66
N VAL A 28 14.68 -11.12 7.78
CA VAL A 28 13.38 -11.79 7.84
C VAL A 28 13.07 -12.54 6.54
N ALA A 29 13.36 -11.96 5.38
CA ALA A 29 13.14 -12.62 4.10
C ALA A 29 13.98 -13.90 3.96
N VAL A 30 15.24 -13.87 4.39
CA VAL A 30 16.09 -15.07 4.43
C VAL A 30 15.56 -16.11 5.41
N LEU A 31 15.14 -15.69 6.61
CA LEU A 31 14.51 -16.59 7.59
C LEU A 31 13.19 -17.19 7.10
N ASN A 32 12.43 -16.48 6.26
CA ASN A 32 11.19 -16.97 5.66
C ASN A 32 11.42 -18.19 4.71
N ILE A 33 12.64 -18.37 4.20
CA ILE A 33 12.99 -19.53 3.35
C ILE A 33 13.11 -20.81 4.17
N LEU A 34 13.44 -20.72 5.46
CA LEU A 34 13.72 -21.90 6.30
C LEU A 34 12.49 -22.77 6.60
N PRO A 35 11.30 -22.22 6.98
CA PRO A 35 10.14 -23.05 7.30
C PRO A 35 9.71 -23.99 6.15
N PRO A 36 9.54 -23.53 4.89
CA PRO A 36 9.23 -24.43 3.78
C PRO A 36 10.28 -25.52 3.56
N LYS A 37 11.57 -25.18 3.71
CA LYS A 37 12.68 -26.15 3.58
C LYS A 37 12.63 -27.21 4.67
N ILE A 38 12.38 -26.80 5.92
CA ILE A 38 12.32 -27.73 7.07
C ILE A 38 11.12 -28.64 6.93
N ILE A 39 9.94 -28.10 6.56
CA ILE A 39 8.72 -28.89 6.32
C ILE A 39 8.95 -29.88 5.19
N GLY A 40 9.54 -29.45 4.08
CA GLY A 40 9.87 -30.35 2.98
C GLY A 40 10.84 -31.47 3.39
N ASN A 41 11.87 -31.16 4.16
CA ASN A 41 12.79 -32.17 4.69
C ASN A 41 12.07 -33.16 5.60
N LEU A 42 11.16 -32.70 6.46
CA LEU A 42 10.34 -33.59 7.30
C LEU A 42 9.47 -34.51 6.46
N VAL A 43 8.81 -33.98 5.43
CA VAL A 43 8.00 -34.80 4.49
C VAL A 43 8.86 -35.85 3.81
N GLN A 44 10.08 -35.53 3.39
CA GLN A 44 11.01 -36.47 2.79
C GLN A 44 11.41 -37.58 3.78
N VAL A 45 11.71 -37.24 5.02
CA VAL A 45 12.08 -38.22 6.05
C VAL A 45 10.90 -39.14 6.40
N ILE A 46 9.68 -38.60 6.44
CA ILE A 46 8.44 -39.39 6.63
C ILE A 46 8.22 -40.34 5.46
N SER A 47 8.36 -39.87 4.20
CA SER A 47 8.13 -40.67 3.01
C SER A 47 9.12 -41.85 2.91
N THR A 48 10.35 -41.66 3.38
CA THR A 48 11.39 -42.71 3.45
C THR A 48 11.30 -43.60 4.69
N ARG A 49 10.29 -43.42 5.56
CA ARG A 49 10.10 -44.14 6.84
C ARG A 49 11.30 -44.07 7.79
N LYS A 50 12.10 -43.00 7.70
CA LYS A 50 13.29 -42.79 8.53
C LYS A 50 13.05 -41.75 9.67
N LEU A 51 11.80 -41.42 9.96
CA LEU A 51 11.46 -40.46 10.98
C LEU A 51 11.82 -41.01 12.36
N SER A 52 12.71 -40.29 13.05
CA SER A 52 12.99 -40.52 14.47
C SER A 52 12.38 -39.39 15.33
N ALA A 53 12.05 -39.72 16.59
CA ALA A 53 11.53 -38.74 17.52
C ALA A 53 12.51 -37.56 17.73
N SER A 54 13.83 -37.84 17.73
CA SER A 54 14.86 -36.80 17.84
C SER A 54 14.87 -35.85 16.64
N THR A 55 14.72 -36.37 15.41
CA THR A 55 14.66 -35.55 14.18
C THR A 55 13.44 -34.65 14.20
N LEU A 56 12.30 -35.15 14.63
CA LEU A 56 11.07 -34.39 14.75
C LEU A 56 11.20 -33.28 15.77
N VAL A 57 11.65 -33.58 17.00
CA VAL A 57 11.84 -32.61 18.07
C VAL A 57 12.85 -31.53 17.66
N PHE A 58 13.99 -31.92 17.03
CA PHE A 58 15.00 -30.97 16.54
C PHE A 58 14.42 -30.02 15.48
N SER A 59 13.65 -30.54 14.52
CA SER A 59 12.99 -29.71 13.51
C SER A 59 11.98 -28.75 14.09
N LEU A 60 11.21 -29.15 15.11
CA LEU A 60 10.26 -28.30 15.82
C LEU A 60 10.99 -27.18 16.59
N ILE A 61 12.10 -27.51 17.25
CA ILE A 61 12.92 -26.50 17.94
C ILE A 61 13.46 -25.47 16.97
N ILE A 62 13.98 -25.90 15.79
CA ILE A 62 14.45 -24.96 14.77
C ILE A 62 13.31 -24.08 14.29
N LEU A 63 12.13 -24.64 13.97
CA LEU A 63 10.97 -23.86 13.53
C LEU A 63 10.54 -22.84 14.59
N ALA A 64 10.52 -23.23 15.85
CA ALA A 64 10.18 -22.32 16.97
C ALA A 64 11.23 -21.18 17.07
N THR A 65 12.53 -21.54 16.99
CA THR A 65 13.63 -20.56 17.03
C THR A 65 13.53 -19.58 15.85
N VAL A 66 13.30 -20.08 14.63
CA VAL A 66 13.10 -19.23 13.43
C VAL A 66 11.91 -18.31 13.62
N GLY A 67 10.78 -18.82 14.17
CA GLY A 67 9.61 -18.00 14.45
C GLY A 67 9.88 -16.87 15.44
N ILE A 68 10.61 -17.16 16.53
CA ILE A 68 11.01 -16.15 17.52
C ILE A 68 11.94 -15.11 16.90
N LEU A 69 12.95 -15.53 16.13
CA LEU A 69 13.86 -14.61 15.44
C LEU A 69 13.13 -13.73 14.43
N GLN A 70 12.20 -14.30 13.65
CA GLN A 70 11.35 -13.54 12.74
C GLN A 70 10.53 -12.49 13.47
N TYR A 71 9.93 -12.84 14.61
CA TYR A 71 9.16 -11.89 15.43
C TYR A 71 10.04 -10.72 15.90
N LEU A 72 11.22 -11.02 16.46
CA LEU A 72 12.15 -10.00 16.94
C LEU A 72 12.62 -9.07 15.80
N PHE A 73 13.00 -9.64 14.67
CA PHE A 73 13.48 -8.87 13.52
C PHE A 73 12.35 -8.05 12.87
N ARG A 74 11.12 -8.60 12.82
CA ARG A 74 9.93 -7.85 12.38
C ARG A 74 9.63 -6.68 13.30
N PHE A 75 9.78 -6.83 14.59
CA PHE A 75 9.62 -5.73 15.54
C PHE A 75 10.64 -4.61 15.27
N VAL A 76 11.92 -4.97 15.07
CA VAL A 76 12.98 -3.98 14.80
C VAL A 76 12.72 -3.21 13.51
N TRP A 77 12.54 -3.88 12.37
CA TRP A 77 12.34 -3.17 11.10
C TRP A 77 11.07 -2.32 11.11
N ARG A 78 10.01 -2.85 11.71
CA ARG A 78 8.72 -2.14 11.82
C ARG A 78 8.85 -0.86 12.64
N SER A 79 9.47 -0.95 13.79
CA SER A 79 9.74 0.20 14.65
C SER A 79 10.62 1.25 13.95
N ARG A 80 11.65 0.84 13.20
CA ARG A 80 12.55 1.77 12.51
C ARG A 80 11.90 2.46 11.32
N ILE A 81 11.23 1.73 10.43
CA ILE A 81 10.60 2.30 9.22
C ILE A 81 9.40 3.17 9.60
N PHE A 82 8.44 2.64 10.38
CA PHE A 82 7.26 3.42 10.76
C PHE A 82 7.58 4.54 11.75
N GLY A 83 8.55 4.34 12.64
CA GLY A 83 9.06 5.40 13.50
C GLY A 83 9.71 6.53 12.69
N GLY A 84 10.45 6.21 11.63
CA GLY A 84 10.96 7.18 10.66
C GLY A 84 9.82 7.94 9.97
N ALA A 85 8.83 7.23 9.45
CA ALA A 85 7.67 7.84 8.80
C ALA A 85 6.89 8.79 9.74
N ALA A 86 6.70 8.41 11.00
CA ALA A 86 6.07 9.28 12.00
C ALA A 86 6.90 10.55 12.31
N ARG A 87 8.23 10.45 12.29
CA ARG A 87 9.11 11.63 12.42
C ARG A 87 9.02 12.55 11.22
N LEU A 88 8.86 12.03 10.01
CA LEU A 88 8.60 12.85 8.81
C LEU A 88 7.32 13.67 8.99
N GLU A 89 6.23 13.01 9.35
CA GLU A 89 4.94 13.65 9.59
C GLU A 89 5.04 14.75 10.66
N LYS A 90 5.66 14.43 11.80
CA LYS A 90 5.90 15.40 12.87
C LYS A 90 6.68 16.61 12.36
N THR A 91 7.74 16.40 11.60
CA THR A 91 8.61 17.46 11.07
C THR A 91 7.85 18.35 10.08
N LEU A 92 7.11 17.74 9.15
CA LEU A 92 6.32 18.51 8.18
C LEU A 92 5.17 19.26 8.86
N ARG A 93 4.50 18.64 9.83
CA ARG A 93 3.43 19.29 10.60
C ARG A 93 3.94 20.50 11.38
N SER A 94 5.08 20.36 12.05
CA SER A 94 5.71 21.46 12.76
C SER A 94 6.11 22.61 11.83
N ARG A 95 6.73 22.29 10.66
CA ARG A 95 7.08 23.30 9.65
C ARG A 95 5.85 24.02 9.11
N LEU A 96 4.79 23.27 8.78
CA LEU A 96 3.56 23.84 8.25
C LEU A 96 2.86 24.74 9.26
N PHE A 97 2.78 24.28 10.52
CA PHE A 97 2.20 25.09 11.59
C PHE A 97 3.00 26.38 11.85
N THR A 98 4.35 26.28 11.93
CA THR A 98 5.20 27.47 12.09
C THR A 98 5.02 28.44 10.93
N HIS A 99 4.90 27.92 9.72
CA HIS A 99 4.66 28.73 8.52
C HIS A 99 3.29 29.42 8.56
N TYR A 100 2.25 28.73 8.96
CA TYR A 100 0.93 29.32 9.14
C TYR A 100 0.95 30.48 10.15
N MET A 101 1.67 30.35 11.26
CA MET A 101 1.77 31.44 12.25
C MET A 101 2.49 32.69 11.73
N GLN A 102 3.18 32.61 10.60
CA GLN A 102 3.87 33.74 9.96
C GLN A 102 3.06 34.36 8.81
N MET A 103 1.91 33.81 8.47
CA MET A 103 1.06 34.32 7.40
C MET A 103 0.19 35.46 7.85
N ASP A 104 -0.13 36.35 6.90
CA ASP A 104 -0.98 37.52 7.11
C ASP A 104 -2.49 37.20 6.94
N GLN A 105 -3.31 38.21 7.19
CA GLN A 105 -4.76 38.11 7.11
C GLN A 105 -5.23 37.76 5.68
N THR A 106 -4.55 38.26 4.65
CA THR A 106 -4.89 38.02 3.24
C THR A 106 -4.80 36.54 2.92
N PHE A 107 -3.74 35.87 3.39
CA PHE A 107 -3.59 34.40 3.26
C PHE A 107 -4.80 33.64 3.82
N TYR A 108 -5.31 34.03 4.99
CA TYR A 108 -6.45 33.38 5.64
C TYR A 108 -7.81 33.72 5.00
N GLN A 109 -7.90 34.84 4.28
CA GLN A 109 -9.06 35.16 3.45
C GLN A 109 -9.13 34.31 2.18
N GLU A 110 -7.98 33.99 1.57
CA GLU A 110 -7.88 33.16 0.39
C GLU A 110 -7.96 31.65 0.70
N HIS A 111 -7.53 31.22 1.88
CA HIS A 111 -7.48 29.83 2.28
C HIS A 111 -8.43 29.54 3.44
N ARG A 112 -9.43 28.69 3.21
CA ARG A 112 -10.36 28.29 4.27
C ARG A 112 -9.64 27.50 5.37
N THR A 113 -9.93 27.77 6.62
CA THR A 113 -9.34 27.08 7.77
C THR A 113 -9.50 25.56 7.70
N GLY A 114 -10.67 25.08 7.20
CA GLY A 114 -10.91 23.63 6.99
C GLY A 114 -9.96 22.99 5.99
N ASP A 115 -9.62 23.71 4.89
CA ASP A 115 -8.68 23.22 3.88
C ASP A 115 -7.24 23.19 4.43
N LEU A 116 -6.83 24.25 5.15
CA LEU A 116 -5.53 24.28 5.83
C LEU A 116 -5.38 23.13 6.83
N MET A 117 -6.43 22.82 7.59
CA MET A 117 -6.46 21.67 8.49
C MET A 117 -6.41 20.35 7.74
N ALA A 118 -7.10 20.22 6.60
CA ALA A 118 -7.04 19.01 5.76
C ALA A 118 -5.61 18.78 5.24
N HIS A 119 -4.89 19.81 4.84
CA HIS A 119 -3.48 19.74 4.46
C HIS A 119 -2.58 19.31 5.63
N ALA A 120 -2.81 19.85 6.83
CA ALA A 120 -2.03 19.52 8.04
C ALA A 120 -2.33 18.12 8.61
N THR A 121 -3.41 17.46 8.17
CA THR A 121 -3.82 16.12 8.59
C THR A 121 -3.72 15.10 7.45
N ASN A 122 -4.66 15.15 6.51
CA ASN A 122 -4.81 14.13 5.47
C ASN A 122 -3.63 14.09 4.49
N ASP A 123 -3.14 15.26 4.05
CA ASP A 123 -2.02 15.30 3.12
C ASP A 123 -0.70 14.88 3.78
N LEU A 124 -0.47 15.30 5.03
CA LEU A 124 0.71 14.84 5.77
C LEU A 124 0.67 13.33 6.03
N GLN A 125 -0.50 12.76 6.32
CA GLN A 125 -0.68 11.33 6.46
C GLN A 125 -0.40 10.59 5.14
N ALA A 126 -0.82 11.13 3.99
CA ALA A 126 -0.51 10.54 2.70
C ALA A 126 1.00 10.56 2.41
N ILE A 127 1.71 11.62 2.76
CA ILE A 127 3.17 11.71 2.65
C ILE A 127 3.86 10.72 3.61
N GLN A 128 3.37 10.60 4.85
CA GLN A 128 3.84 9.64 5.83
C GLN A 128 3.71 8.21 5.31
N GLN A 129 2.58 7.88 4.66
CA GLN A 129 2.36 6.55 4.06
C GLN A 129 3.41 6.20 3.01
N VAL A 130 3.92 7.18 2.23
CA VAL A 130 5.02 6.93 1.29
C VAL A 130 6.29 6.50 2.03
N ALA A 131 6.65 7.23 3.10
CA ALA A 131 7.86 6.96 3.89
C ALA A 131 7.75 5.69 4.76
N GLY A 132 6.53 5.25 5.10
CA GLY A 132 6.26 4.02 5.83
C GLY A 132 5.90 2.85 4.92
N SER A 133 4.62 2.72 4.61
CA SER A 133 4.07 1.61 3.81
C SER A 133 4.61 1.57 2.38
N GLY A 134 4.93 2.73 1.77
CA GLY A 134 5.51 2.79 0.42
C GLY A 134 6.90 2.17 0.37
N ILE A 135 7.80 2.60 1.27
CA ILE A 135 9.15 2.02 1.41
C ILE A 135 9.07 0.54 1.74
N LEU A 136 8.19 0.18 2.68
CA LEU A 136 7.99 -1.22 3.06
C LEU A 136 7.53 -2.06 1.87
N SER A 137 6.46 -1.65 1.15
CA SER A 137 5.95 -2.41 0.01
C SER A 137 7.00 -2.60 -1.06
N PHE A 138 7.79 -1.57 -1.36
CA PHE A 138 8.88 -1.66 -2.33
C PHE A 138 10.00 -2.61 -1.86
N ALA A 139 10.50 -2.41 -0.64
CA ALA A 139 11.61 -3.19 -0.12
C ALA A 139 11.19 -4.66 0.14
N ASP A 140 10.03 -4.89 0.75
CA ASP A 140 9.54 -6.22 1.06
C ASP A 140 9.24 -7.03 -0.22
N SER A 141 8.53 -6.44 -1.19
CA SER A 141 8.24 -7.12 -2.46
C SER A 141 9.49 -7.45 -3.24
N SER A 142 10.45 -6.51 -3.31
CA SER A 142 11.72 -6.73 -4.02
C SER A 142 12.58 -7.77 -3.30
N ILE A 143 12.78 -7.64 -2.00
CA ILE A 143 13.65 -8.51 -1.22
C ILE A 143 13.03 -9.92 -1.13
N THR A 144 11.75 -10.03 -0.72
CA THR A 144 11.07 -11.31 -0.60
C THR A 144 10.92 -12.00 -1.95
N GLY A 145 10.57 -11.25 -3.01
CA GLY A 145 10.47 -11.80 -4.36
C GLY A 145 11.80 -12.36 -4.85
N ILE A 146 12.88 -11.56 -4.79
CA ILE A 146 14.20 -11.97 -5.27
C ILE A 146 14.76 -13.12 -4.41
N THR A 147 14.71 -13.03 -3.08
CA THR A 147 15.24 -14.10 -2.20
C THR A 147 14.46 -15.40 -2.37
N THR A 148 13.15 -15.35 -2.55
CA THR A 148 12.33 -16.55 -2.79
C THR A 148 12.66 -17.18 -4.14
N ILE A 149 12.79 -16.37 -5.22
CA ILE A 149 13.17 -16.90 -6.55
C ILE A 149 14.56 -17.56 -6.49
N ILE A 150 15.55 -16.90 -5.87
CA ILE A 150 16.89 -17.47 -5.70
C ILE A 150 16.82 -18.78 -4.89
N ALA A 151 16.02 -18.81 -3.81
CA ALA A 151 15.85 -20.01 -3.00
C ALA A 151 15.24 -21.16 -3.77
N ILE A 152 14.19 -20.92 -4.56
CA ILE A 152 13.54 -21.95 -5.36
C ILE A 152 14.52 -22.52 -6.42
N MET A 153 15.21 -21.62 -7.14
CA MET A 153 16.16 -22.03 -8.18
C MET A 153 17.36 -22.81 -7.64
N SER A 154 17.85 -22.43 -6.45
CA SER A 154 19.04 -23.06 -5.84
C SER A 154 18.74 -24.29 -5.00
N LEU A 155 17.61 -24.33 -4.30
CA LEU A 155 17.25 -25.38 -3.35
C LEU A 155 16.40 -26.51 -3.95
N VAL A 156 15.72 -26.24 -5.07
CA VAL A 156 14.84 -27.22 -5.73
C VAL A 156 15.34 -27.49 -7.16
N ASP A 157 14.85 -26.73 -8.14
CA ASP A 157 15.25 -26.86 -9.53
C ASP A 157 14.89 -25.60 -10.32
N TRP A 158 15.83 -25.11 -11.15
CA TRP A 158 15.64 -23.89 -11.93
C TRP A 158 14.64 -24.07 -13.09
N ARG A 159 14.56 -25.26 -13.68
CA ARG A 159 13.66 -25.58 -14.81
C ARG A 159 12.21 -25.57 -14.35
N LEU A 160 11.95 -26.23 -13.22
CA LEU A 160 10.62 -26.21 -12.59
C LEU A 160 10.21 -24.80 -12.24
N THR A 161 11.16 -23.99 -11.72
CA THR A 161 10.91 -22.58 -11.35
C THR A 161 10.47 -21.77 -12.57
N LEU A 162 11.20 -21.84 -13.68
CA LEU A 162 10.85 -21.09 -14.89
C LEU A 162 9.47 -21.46 -15.42
N LEU A 163 9.14 -22.76 -15.47
CA LEU A 163 7.83 -23.24 -15.94
C LEU A 163 6.69 -22.80 -15.01
N ALA A 164 6.86 -22.95 -13.70
CA ALA A 164 5.84 -22.57 -12.72
C ALA A 164 5.63 -21.04 -12.63
N MET A 165 6.63 -20.26 -13.04
CA MET A 165 6.53 -18.79 -13.04
C MET A 165 5.87 -18.21 -14.30
N ILE A 166 5.62 -18.98 -15.36
CA ILE A 166 4.96 -18.50 -16.60
C ILE A 166 3.62 -17.79 -16.33
N PRO A 167 2.73 -18.26 -15.43
CA PRO A 167 1.48 -17.56 -15.15
C PRO A 167 1.64 -16.19 -14.44
N PHE A 168 2.76 -15.92 -13.75
CA PHE A 168 2.92 -14.70 -12.96
C PHE A 168 3.01 -13.41 -13.79
N PRO A 169 3.78 -13.33 -14.90
CA PRO A 169 3.72 -12.18 -15.81
C PRO A 169 2.31 -11.95 -16.35
N ILE A 170 1.58 -13.02 -16.70
CA ILE A 170 0.19 -12.94 -17.16
C ILE A 170 -0.69 -12.37 -16.03
N LEU A 171 -0.50 -12.84 -14.80
CA LEU A 171 -1.19 -12.30 -13.62
C LEU A 171 -0.93 -10.80 -13.45
N ALA A 172 0.32 -10.35 -13.57
CA ALA A 172 0.66 -8.93 -13.43
C ALA A 172 -0.03 -8.06 -14.50
N VAL A 173 -0.01 -8.49 -15.76
CA VAL A 173 -0.64 -7.77 -16.87
C VAL A 173 -2.18 -7.74 -16.72
N THR A 174 -2.79 -8.89 -16.43
CA THR A 174 -4.25 -8.99 -16.29
C THR A 174 -4.75 -8.26 -15.06
N ALA A 175 -4.03 -8.31 -13.93
CA ALA A 175 -4.36 -7.54 -12.73
C ALA A 175 -4.26 -6.03 -12.98
N GLY A 176 -3.23 -5.56 -13.68
CA GLY A 176 -3.09 -4.16 -14.08
C GLY A 176 -4.22 -3.68 -15.01
N TYR A 177 -4.56 -4.48 -16.02
CA TYR A 177 -5.66 -4.18 -16.94
C TYR A 177 -7.01 -4.10 -16.21
N LEU A 178 -7.32 -5.11 -15.40
CA LEU A 178 -8.57 -5.15 -14.66
C LEU A 178 -8.65 -4.02 -13.61
N GLY A 179 -7.54 -3.75 -12.90
CA GLY A 179 -7.44 -2.64 -11.96
C GLY A 179 -7.74 -1.28 -12.62
N THR A 180 -7.22 -1.04 -13.82
CA THR A 180 -7.53 0.18 -14.59
C THR A 180 -9.01 0.25 -14.96
N LYS A 181 -9.63 -0.86 -15.38
CA LYS A 181 -11.07 -0.92 -15.69
C LYS A 181 -11.94 -0.66 -14.46
N ILE A 182 -11.58 -1.26 -13.33
CA ILE A 182 -12.26 -1.03 -12.04
C ILE A 182 -12.15 0.46 -11.65
N HIS A 183 -10.97 1.06 -11.76
CA HIS A 183 -10.76 2.47 -11.43
C HIS A 183 -11.61 3.41 -12.29
N ILE A 184 -11.69 3.17 -13.59
CA ILE A 184 -12.55 3.96 -14.49
C ILE A 184 -14.04 3.79 -14.15
N ALA A 185 -14.48 2.56 -13.87
CA ALA A 185 -15.86 2.28 -13.48
C ALA A 185 -16.20 2.92 -12.14
N PHE A 186 -15.27 2.86 -11.16
CA PHE A 186 -15.41 3.47 -9.84
C PHE A 186 -15.56 5.00 -9.93
N ARG A 187 -14.78 5.69 -10.76
CA ARG A 187 -14.96 7.15 -10.98
C ARG A 187 -16.33 7.50 -11.49
N LYS A 188 -16.90 6.69 -12.42
CA LYS A 188 -18.28 6.87 -12.90
C LYS A 188 -19.31 6.64 -11.81
N SER A 189 -19.09 5.63 -10.97
CA SER A 189 -19.91 5.34 -9.79
C SER A 189 -19.91 6.50 -8.81
N GLN A 190 -18.72 7.04 -8.49
CA GLN A 190 -18.58 8.19 -7.60
C GLN A 190 -19.29 9.43 -8.13
N ALA A 191 -19.22 9.69 -9.45
CA ALA A 191 -19.92 10.79 -10.08
C ALA A 191 -21.45 10.61 -10.02
N ALA A 192 -21.96 9.38 -10.19
CA ALA A 192 -23.39 9.08 -10.05
C ALA A 192 -23.86 9.25 -8.60
N PHE A 193 -23.05 8.79 -7.64
CA PHE A 193 -23.34 8.98 -6.21
C PHE A 193 -23.35 10.46 -5.81
N SER A 194 -22.43 11.28 -6.34
CA SER A 194 -22.44 12.72 -6.11
C SER A 194 -23.71 13.38 -6.65
N LYS A 195 -24.20 12.98 -7.84
CA LYS A 195 -25.47 13.47 -8.38
C LYS A 195 -26.65 13.09 -7.50
N LEU A 196 -26.67 11.86 -6.98
CA LEU A 196 -27.72 11.40 -6.06
C LEU A 196 -27.73 12.21 -4.76
N ASN A 197 -26.54 12.45 -4.17
CA ASN A 197 -26.41 13.28 -2.97
C ASN A 197 -26.83 14.72 -3.20
N ASN A 198 -26.45 15.32 -4.35
CA ASN A 198 -26.85 16.69 -4.69
C ASN A 198 -28.38 16.79 -4.84
N LYS A 199 -29.03 15.80 -5.50
CA LYS A 199 -30.48 15.75 -5.61
C LYS A 199 -31.14 15.61 -4.23
N ALA A 200 -30.64 14.75 -3.37
CA ALA A 200 -31.13 14.60 -1.99
C ALA A 200 -31.02 15.94 -1.22
N GLN A 201 -29.87 16.60 -1.32
CA GLN A 201 -29.64 17.89 -0.68
C GLN A 201 -30.60 18.95 -1.23
N GLU A 202 -30.79 19.04 -2.54
CA GLU A 202 -31.72 19.97 -3.20
C GLU A 202 -33.15 19.75 -2.70
N SER A 203 -33.60 18.48 -2.69
CA SER A 203 -34.95 18.12 -2.23
C SER A 203 -35.18 18.45 -0.76
N ILE A 204 -34.16 18.20 0.12
CA ILE A 204 -34.25 18.52 1.54
C ILE A 204 -34.27 20.05 1.77
N MET A 205 -33.40 20.79 1.07
CA MET A 205 -33.36 22.25 1.18
C MET A 205 -34.63 22.90 0.64
N GLY A 206 -35.21 22.35 -0.48
CA GLY A 206 -36.44 22.82 -1.12
C GLY A 206 -37.71 22.23 -0.54
N ILE A 207 -37.67 21.46 0.55
CA ILE A 207 -38.81 20.67 1.04
C ILE A 207 -40.09 21.48 1.27
N LYS A 208 -39.95 22.73 1.73
CA LYS A 208 -41.12 23.63 1.93
C LYS A 208 -41.81 23.94 0.62
N VAL A 209 -41.05 24.19 -0.43
CA VAL A 209 -41.58 24.52 -1.78
C VAL A 209 -42.20 23.27 -2.41
N ILE A 210 -41.50 22.12 -2.32
CA ILE A 210 -42.04 20.85 -2.84
C ILE A 210 -43.38 20.51 -2.21
N LYS A 211 -43.50 20.63 -0.88
CA LYS A 211 -44.75 20.37 -0.16
C LYS A 211 -45.86 21.39 -0.48
N SER A 212 -45.51 22.68 -0.55
CA SER A 212 -46.52 23.72 -0.85
C SER A 212 -47.09 23.60 -2.25
N LEU A 213 -46.34 23.07 -3.21
CA LEU A 213 -46.73 22.83 -4.59
C LEU A 213 -47.29 21.42 -4.82
N GLY A 214 -47.35 20.55 -3.82
CA GLY A 214 -47.81 19.17 -3.94
C GLY A 214 -46.96 18.30 -4.87
N GLN A 215 -45.66 18.63 -5.04
CA GLN A 215 -44.72 17.96 -5.95
C GLN A 215 -43.93 16.80 -5.30
N ASP A 216 -44.30 16.41 -4.09
CA ASP A 216 -43.64 15.36 -3.31
C ASP A 216 -43.52 14.01 -4.07
N LYS A 217 -44.60 13.60 -4.77
CA LYS A 217 -44.61 12.38 -5.58
C LYS A 217 -43.69 12.47 -6.80
N VAL A 218 -43.66 13.61 -7.47
CA VAL A 218 -42.79 13.83 -8.65
C VAL A 218 -41.35 13.82 -8.26
N ASP A 219 -40.99 14.52 -7.19
CA ASP A 219 -39.61 14.57 -6.67
C ASP A 219 -39.13 13.18 -6.21
N THR A 220 -39.99 12.40 -5.56
CA THR A 220 -39.69 11.01 -5.17
C THR A 220 -39.42 10.14 -6.39
N VAL A 221 -40.25 10.18 -7.44
CA VAL A 221 -40.05 9.40 -8.67
C VAL A 221 -38.73 9.79 -9.36
N ASP A 222 -38.37 11.06 -9.38
CA ASP A 222 -37.12 11.50 -9.99
C ASP A 222 -35.91 11.06 -9.17
N PHE A 223 -36.03 11.05 -7.84
CA PHE A 223 -34.99 10.50 -6.97
C PHE A 223 -34.81 8.98 -7.15
N GLU A 224 -35.90 8.21 -7.25
CA GLU A 224 -35.88 6.77 -7.53
C GLU A 224 -35.22 6.45 -8.87
N LYS A 225 -35.50 7.24 -9.93
CA LYS A 225 -34.76 7.07 -11.21
C LYS A 225 -33.26 7.25 -11.08
N LEU A 226 -32.82 8.23 -10.27
CA LEU A 226 -31.39 8.43 -10.00
C LEU A 226 -30.79 7.29 -9.19
N ILE A 227 -31.52 6.73 -8.22
CA ILE A 227 -31.14 5.53 -7.49
C ILE A 227 -30.91 4.38 -8.47
N ASP A 228 -31.89 4.09 -9.35
CA ASP A 228 -31.78 3.00 -10.32
C ASP A 228 -30.60 3.17 -11.27
N GLN A 229 -30.34 4.38 -11.73
CA GLN A 229 -29.15 4.68 -12.55
C GLN A 229 -27.86 4.43 -11.78
N THR A 230 -27.80 4.86 -10.52
CA THR A 230 -26.63 4.67 -9.64
C THR A 230 -26.40 3.19 -9.38
N ILE A 231 -27.46 2.40 -9.12
CA ILE A 231 -27.38 0.94 -8.95
C ILE A 231 -26.83 0.26 -10.21
N LYS A 232 -27.33 0.66 -11.41
CA LYS A 232 -26.84 0.10 -12.68
C LYS A 232 -25.34 0.37 -12.90
N ILE A 233 -24.88 1.58 -12.56
CA ILE A 233 -23.47 1.95 -12.65
C ILE A 233 -22.64 1.15 -11.63
N ASN A 234 -23.09 1.07 -10.38
CA ASN A 234 -22.45 0.30 -9.31
C ASN A 234 -22.34 -1.19 -9.63
N ARG A 235 -23.39 -1.77 -10.23
CA ARG A 235 -23.37 -3.19 -10.66
C ARG A 235 -22.19 -3.48 -11.57
N LYS A 236 -21.81 -2.54 -12.46
CA LYS A 236 -20.63 -2.70 -13.32
C LYS A 236 -19.33 -2.70 -12.54
N VAL A 237 -19.19 -1.83 -11.52
CA VAL A 237 -18.03 -1.83 -10.62
C VAL A 237 -17.94 -3.16 -9.90
N ASN A 238 -19.04 -3.57 -9.27
CA ASN A 238 -19.08 -4.81 -8.49
C ASN A 238 -18.81 -6.06 -9.36
N ALA A 239 -19.29 -6.08 -10.60
CA ALA A 239 -19.02 -7.18 -11.53
C ALA A 239 -17.53 -7.27 -11.91
N LEU A 240 -16.87 -6.13 -12.16
CA LEU A 240 -15.44 -6.09 -12.45
C LEU A 240 -14.61 -6.47 -11.23
N ASP A 241 -14.98 -5.98 -10.04
CA ASP A 241 -14.31 -6.32 -8.79
C ASP A 241 -14.49 -7.81 -8.44
N ALA A 242 -15.70 -8.34 -8.62
CA ALA A 242 -15.98 -9.76 -8.41
C ALA A 242 -15.21 -10.70 -9.34
N LEU A 243 -14.75 -10.23 -10.50
CA LEU A 243 -13.90 -11.01 -11.42
C LEU A 243 -12.42 -11.05 -10.98
N PHE A 244 -11.98 -10.10 -10.17
CA PHE A 244 -10.58 -9.96 -9.80
C PHE A 244 -10.06 -11.19 -9.05
N ASN A 245 -10.72 -11.60 -7.99
CA ASN A 245 -10.31 -12.73 -7.16
C ASN A 245 -10.35 -14.08 -7.91
N PRO A 246 -11.45 -14.46 -8.62
CA PRO A 246 -11.46 -15.71 -9.40
C PRO A 246 -10.36 -15.76 -10.46
N MET A 247 -10.11 -14.66 -11.17
CA MET A 247 -9.08 -14.60 -12.20
C MET A 247 -7.68 -14.82 -11.61
N THR A 248 -7.37 -14.15 -10.50
CA THR A 248 -6.10 -14.34 -9.80
C THR A 248 -5.95 -15.77 -9.29
N THR A 249 -7.02 -16.35 -8.72
CA THR A 249 -7.05 -17.74 -8.23
C THR A 249 -6.82 -18.75 -9.35
N ILE A 250 -7.42 -18.54 -10.53
CA ILE A 250 -7.22 -19.42 -11.69
C ILE A 250 -5.74 -19.39 -12.14
N LEU A 251 -5.14 -18.22 -12.26
CA LEU A 251 -3.74 -18.10 -12.69
C LEU A 251 -2.75 -18.71 -11.68
N ILE A 252 -3.01 -18.52 -10.39
CA ILE A 252 -2.25 -19.19 -9.33
C ILE A 252 -2.47 -20.71 -9.39
N GLY A 253 -3.73 -21.15 -9.59
CA GLY A 253 -4.07 -22.55 -9.77
C GLY A 253 -3.36 -23.22 -10.95
N ILE A 254 -3.19 -22.49 -12.06
CA ILE A 254 -2.40 -22.95 -13.20
C ILE A 254 -0.93 -23.15 -12.80
N SER A 255 -0.34 -22.21 -12.04
CA SER A 255 1.03 -22.37 -11.52
C SER A 255 1.16 -23.60 -10.61
N TYR A 256 0.18 -23.85 -9.73
CA TYR A 256 0.15 -25.08 -8.93
C TYR A 256 -0.03 -26.34 -9.77
N MET A 257 -0.87 -26.31 -10.80
CA MET A 257 -1.07 -27.44 -11.71
C MET A 257 0.24 -27.77 -12.45
N ILE A 258 0.92 -26.75 -13.00
CA ILE A 258 2.25 -26.93 -13.62
C ILE A 258 3.24 -27.53 -12.61
N THR A 259 3.26 -26.99 -11.39
CA THR A 259 4.14 -27.48 -10.32
C THR A 259 3.88 -28.95 -9.98
N LEU A 260 2.62 -29.37 -9.89
CA LEU A 260 2.27 -30.76 -9.57
C LEU A 260 2.55 -31.69 -10.72
N VAL A 261 2.23 -31.33 -11.96
CA VAL A 261 2.43 -32.18 -13.14
C VAL A 261 3.93 -32.30 -13.45
N VAL A 262 4.63 -31.18 -13.62
CA VAL A 262 6.05 -31.20 -13.99
C VAL A 262 6.91 -31.62 -12.79
N GLY A 263 6.63 -31.05 -11.60
CA GLY A 263 7.36 -31.42 -10.38
C GLY A 263 7.12 -32.90 -9.99
N GLY A 264 5.91 -33.42 -10.15
CA GLY A 264 5.60 -34.83 -9.97
C GLY A 264 6.38 -35.72 -10.94
N SER A 265 6.47 -35.33 -12.23
CA SER A 265 7.33 -35.99 -13.19
C SER A 265 8.80 -35.99 -12.77
N PHE A 266 9.30 -34.86 -12.25
CA PHE A 266 10.67 -34.74 -11.74
C PHE A 266 10.91 -35.62 -10.51
N VAL A 267 9.91 -35.82 -9.66
CA VAL A 267 9.98 -36.76 -8.52
C VAL A 267 10.07 -38.19 -9.00
N VAL A 268 9.23 -38.60 -9.98
CA VAL A 268 9.26 -39.95 -10.57
C VAL A 268 10.61 -40.25 -11.21
N HIS A 269 11.23 -39.28 -11.88
CA HIS A 269 12.54 -39.41 -12.50
C HIS A 269 13.72 -39.17 -11.55
N ASN A 270 13.48 -39.01 -10.24
CA ASN A 270 14.49 -38.76 -9.20
C ASN A 270 15.33 -37.48 -9.43
N VAL A 271 14.80 -36.48 -10.17
CA VAL A 271 15.45 -35.16 -10.34
C VAL A 271 15.31 -34.32 -9.06
N ILE A 272 14.13 -34.39 -8.45
CA ILE A 272 13.84 -33.78 -7.13
C ILE A 272 13.20 -34.84 -6.23
N ASN A 273 13.25 -34.61 -4.92
CA ASN A 273 12.53 -35.44 -3.97
C ASN A 273 11.15 -34.86 -3.61
N ILE A 274 10.30 -35.69 -2.96
CA ILE A 274 8.93 -35.31 -2.61
C ILE A 274 8.90 -34.13 -1.62
N GLY A 275 9.89 -34.07 -0.74
CA GLY A 275 10.04 -32.94 0.22
C GLY A 275 10.39 -31.63 -0.49
N GLN A 276 11.22 -31.67 -1.53
CA GLN A 276 11.52 -30.51 -2.36
C GLN A 276 10.28 -30.01 -3.11
N LEU A 277 9.43 -30.92 -3.62
CA LEU A 277 8.18 -30.55 -4.27
C LEU A 277 7.23 -29.81 -3.29
N VAL A 278 7.12 -30.30 -2.06
CA VAL A 278 6.30 -29.65 -1.00
C VAL A 278 6.89 -28.28 -0.64
N SER A 279 8.21 -28.18 -0.51
CA SER A 279 8.87 -26.89 -0.28
C SER A 279 8.60 -25.91 -1.42
N PHE A 280 8.65 -26.38 -2.66
CA PHE A 280 8.41 -25.58 -3.86
C PHE A 280 7.01 -24.97 -3.88
N ILE A 281 5.98 -25.78 -3.58
CA ILE A 281 4.58 -25.29 -3.46
C ILE A 281 4.47 -24.17 -2.45
N SER A 282 5.14 -24.33 -1.29
CA SER A 282 5.15 -23.32 -0.24
C SER A 282 5.85 -22.03 -0.69
N TYR A 283 6.95 -22.14 -1.43
CA TYR A 283 7.66 -20.97 -1.98
C TYR A 283 6.85 -20.26 -3.07
N ILE A 284 6.16 -20.96 -3.95
CA ILE A 284 5.26 -20.35 -4.95
C ILE A 284 4.18 -19.51 -4.25
N THR A 285 3.62 -20.01 -3.14
CA THR A 285 2.65 -19.24 -2.33
C THR A 285 3.24 -17.91 -1.82
N MET A 286 4.52 -17.92 -1.44
CA MET A 286 5.20 -16.71 -0.94
C MET A 286 5.39 -15.62 -2.02
N LEU A 287 5.41 -15.99 -3.31
CA LEU A 287 5.56 -15.04 -4.42
C LEU A 287 4.27 -14.29 -4.76
N ILE A 288 3.12 -14.76 -4.28
CA ILE A 288 1.81 -14.16 -4.61
C ILE A 288 1.73 -12.72 -4.09
N TRP A 289 2.04 -12.52 -2.81
CA TRP A 289 1.93 -11.22 -2.16
C TRP A 289 2.81 -10.12 -2.79
N PRO A 290 4.09 -10.34 -3.10
CA PRO A 290 4.93 -9.36 -3.76
C PRO A 290 4.35 -8.84 -5.08
N MET A 291 3.64 -9.67 -5.85
CA MET A 291 3.03 -9.27 -7.11
C MET A 291 1.91 -8.23 -6.92
N PHE A 292 1.09 -8.39 -5.87
CA PHE A 292 0.03 -7.42 -5.56
C PHE A 292 0.56 -6.13 -4.91
N ALA A 293 1.61 -6.24 -4.11
CA ALA A 293 2.17 -5.11 -3.39
C ALA A 293 2.74 -4.03 -4.32
N ILE A 294 3.26 -4.41 -5.49
CA ILE A 294 3.76 -3.48 -6.51
C ILE A 294 2.62 -2.56 -7.01
N GLY A 295 1.43 -3.12 -7.28
CA GLY A 295 0.27 -2.33 -7.71
C GLY A 295 -0.17 -1.31 -6.66
N ASN A 296 -0.19 -1.71 -5.39
CA ASN A 296 -0.55 -0.81 -4.29
C ASN A 296 0.50 0.29 -4.06
N LEU A 297 1.78 -0.01 -4.31
CA LEU A 297 2.87 0.97 -4.22
C LEU A 297 2.64 2.18 -5.14
N PHE A 298 2.23 1.95 -6.40
CA PHE A 298 1.94 3.05 -7.33
C PHE A 298 0.86 3.99 -6.80
N ASN A 299 -0.22 3.45 -6.24
CA ASN A 299 -1.30 4.25 -5.66
C ASN A 299 -0.82 5.09 -4.45
N ILE A 300 0.02 4.51 -3.58
CA ILE A 300 0.61 5.21 -2.44
C ILE A 300 1.51 6.35 -2.93
N MET A 301 2.34 6.08 -3.94
CA MET A 301 3.27 7.06 -4.50
C MET A 301 2.54 8.23 -5.19
N GLU A 302 1.52 7.94 -6.00
CA GLU A 302 0.74 8.95 -6.73
C GLU A 302 0.02 9.88 -5.76
N ARG A 303 -0.70 9.30 -4.78
CA ARG A 303 -1.39 10.08 -3.74
C ARG A 303 -0.42 10.90 -2.90
N GLY A 304 0.69 10.29 -2.47
CA GLY A 304 1.71 11.00 -1.68
C GLY A 304 2.38 12.12 -2.46
N ASN A 305 2.63 11.92 -3.77
CA ASN A 305 3.21 12.94 -4.64
C ASN A 305 2.28 14.16 -4.78
N ALA A 306 0.98 13.93 -5.06
CA ALA A 306 0.00 14.99 -5.14
C ALA A 306 -0.14 15.75 -3.81
N SER A 307 -0.17 15.03 -2.68
CA SER A 307 -0.23 15.62 -1.34
C SER A 307 1.02 16.44 -1.00
N TYR A 308 2.21 15.93 -1.38
CA TYR A 308 3.46 16.68 -1.18
C TYR A 308 3.47 17.99 -1.98
N ASP A 309 2.97 17.98 -3.22
CA ASP A 309 2.92 19.19 -4.05
C ASP A 309 2.01 20.25 -3.43
N ARG A 310 0.83 19.87 -2.90
CA ARG A 310 -0.06 20.79 -2.20
C ARG A 310 0.58 21.37 -0.94
N VAL A 311 1.16 20.53 -0.09
CA VAL A 311 1.85 20.96 1.13
C VAL A 311 3.04 21.86 0.80
N ASN A 312 3.79 21.54 -0.26
CA ASN A 312 4.94 22.32 -0.71
C ASN A 312 4.53 23.70 -1.22
N LEU A 313 3.41 23.82 -1.94
CA LEU A 313 2.85 25.11 -2.35
C LEU A 313 2.54 25.99 -1.13
N LEU A 314 1.90 25.43 -0.11
CA LEU A 314 1.60 26.15 1.13
C LEU A 314 2.87 26.58 1.87
N LEU A 315 3.89 25.73 1.97
CA LEU A 315 5.16 26.04 2.61
C LEU A 315 5.97 27.12 1.89
N HIS A 316 5.67 27.39 0.62
CA HIS A 316 6.32 28.44 -0.18
C HIS A 316 5.43 29.67 -0.40
N ALA A 317 4.21 29.68 0.16
CA ALA A 317 3.37 30.85 0.18
C ALA A 317 4.10 31.99 0.92
N LYS A 318 3.99 33.21 0.41
CA LYS A 318 4.64 34.38 1.01
C LYS A 318 3.60 35.28 1.64
N SER A 319 3.88 35.78 2.82
CA SER A 319 3.10 36.85 3.42
C SER A 319 3.22 38.11 2.56
N SER A 320 2.13 38.87 2.40
CA SER A 320 2.14 40.16 1.74
C SER A 320 2.80 41.21 2.63
N ILE A 321 2.85 40.98 3.96
CA ILE A 321 3.49 41.85 4.94
C ILE A 321 4.93 41.34 5.13
N ILE A 322 5.88 42.12 4.65
CA ILE A 322 7.31 41.86 4.78
C ILE A 322 7.93 42.96 5.64
N ASP A 323 8.61 42.57 6.70
CA ASP A 323 9.40 43.52 7.52
C ASP A 323 10.50 44.15 6.65
N ASP A 324 10.62 45.47 6.74
CA ASP A 324 11.74 46.17 6.13
C ASP A 324 13.05 45.73 6.77
N LYS A 325 14.11 45.60 5.94
CA LYS A 325 15.45 45.26 6.43
C LYS A 325 16.01 46.21 7.48
N HIS A 326 15.51 47.47 7.47
CA HIS A 326 15.87 48.55 8.40
C HIS A 326 14.83 48.79 9.48
N ALA A 327 13.84 47.90 9.63
CA ALA A 327 12.79 48.03 10.63
C ALA A 327 13.38 48.15 12.04
N VAL A 328 12.95 49.21 12.76
CA VAL A 328 13.43 49.50 14.12
C VAL A 328 12.75 48.54 15.10
N LYS A 329 13.52 47.67 15.73
CA LYS A 329 13.05 46.73 16.76
C LYS A 329 12.92 47.36 18.14
N LYS A 330 12.26 48.53 18.22
CA LYS A 330 11.96 49.20 19.48
C LYS A 330 10.45 49.26 19.69
N ARG A 331 10.03 49.11 20.94
CA ARG A 331 8.62 49.34 21.31
C ARG A 331 8.28 50.81 21.08
N ALA A 332 7.25 51.09 20.32
CA ALA A 332 6.74 52.44 20.15
C ALA A 332 6.31 52.99 21.51
N THR A 333 6.76 54.19 21.84
CA THR A 333 6.40 54.95 23.06
C THR A 333 5.85 56.29 22.63
N GLY A 334 4.67 56.65 23.12
CA GLY A 334 3.95 57.89 22.77
C GLY A 334 2.61 57.57 22.09
N ASP A 335 1.93 58.62 21.68
CA ASP A 335 0.67 58.55 20.96
C ASP A 335 0.93 58.10 19.52
N LEU A 336 0.08 57.19 18.99
CA LEU A 336 0.13 56.70 17.63
C LEU A 336 -1.05 57.29 16.84
N ASP A 337 -0.77 58.22 15.93
CA ASP A 337 -1.75 58.68 14.93
C ASP A 337 -1.69 57.79 13.69
N PHE A 338 -2.84 57.25 13.26
CA PHE A 338 -3.01 56.40 12.09
C PHE A 338 -3.65 57.19 10.95
#